data_abb37b0877078a207fd84b3a8ceb1fc4
#
_entry.id   abb37b0877078a207fd84b3a8ceb1fc4
#
_cell.length_a   1.000
_cell.length_b   1.000
_cell.length_c   1.000
_cell.angle_alpha   90.00
_cell.angle_beta   90.00
_cell.angle_gamma   90.00
#
_symmetry.space_group_name_H-M   'P 1'
#
loop_
_entity.id
_entity.type
_entity.pdbx_description
1 polymer ?
#
loop_
_entity_poly.entity_id
_entity_poly.type
_entity_poly.pdbx_seq_one_letter_code
_entity_poly.pdbx_strand_id
1 'polypeptide(L)'
;MLQSLTVRNFKLFDEQGITIAPSKITVLIGANGSGKSSIFQALQLLKQNAETVHTGAFQYNGHELTLGSFADVIHNQATEQQVEISINVPYENLPRLEYLTPRVSRNGVYTYTINLMTGNNYSQSCTIHDDHQTYIAVKQRRRPEVTPDEFSFAEGSKIKIEATRIAGRPMEIRLTQSTDSHDNDATISDILMLLSTIQVQLSTSRFTPAIRGFDQLNYEIFSSGARFTDGNNALLRSRALANLIAERPDIAEEVGQKIQQVLGAGSRTLRNRLAGDRVSPEMGLGRKSITLFNEAFGLNQLIPAMVDLVTADQGALVAIEEPEAYLHPRAQAALADTFVEFALNEHKQVMLTTHSEHILMSLLGGVASSRLQPEDLAVYELYREGDTARAKRLAVNQYGQIEGGLREFMEVDIEKVGELVASRFR
;
A
#
# COMPACT_ATOMS: atom_id res chain seq x y z
N MET A 1 3.57 -5.44 10.01
CA MET A 1 3.21 -5.91 8.66
C MET A 1 1.72 -6.21 8.62
N LEU A 2 1.07 -5.96 7.48
CA LEU A 2 -0.34 -6.28 7.24
C LEU A 2 -0.52 -7.81 7.16
N GLN A 3 -1.48 -8.37 7.91
CA GLN A 3 -1.77 -9.79 7.90
C GLN A 3 -2.85 -10.16 6.88
N SER A 4 -3.87 -9.33 6.73
CA SER A 4 -4.86 -9.48 5.68
C SER A 4 -5.54 -8.18 5.30
N LEU A 5 -6.04 -8.13 4.07
CA LEU A 5 -6.92 -7.10 3.53
C LEU A 5 -8.18 -7.79 2.99
N THR A 6 -9.33 -7.35 3.45
CA THR A 6 -10.64 -7.76 2.90
C THR A 6 -11.33 -6.54 2.28
N VAL A 7 -11.86 -6.72 1.09
CA VAL A 7 -12.54 -5.65 0.33
C VAL A 7 -13.84 -6.20 -0.22
N ARG A 8 -14.98 -5.53 0.07
CA ARG A 8 -16.32 -5.91 -0.40
C ARG A 8 -17.06 -4.71 -0.98
N ASN A 9 -17.87 -4.96 -1.97
CA ASN A 9 -18.68 -3.96 -2.68
C ASN A 9 -17.87 -2.75 -3.18
N PHE A 10 -16.62 -2.96 -3.56
CA PHE A 10 -15.72 -1.91 -4.01
C PHE A 10 -15.29 -2.15 -5.45
N LYS A 11 -15.64 -1.23 -6.33
CA LYS A 11 -15.33 -1.28 -7.77
C LYS A 11 -15.74 -2.61 -8.41
N LEU A 12 -14.77 -3.49 -8.69
CA LEU A 12 -15.02 -4.78 -9.32
C LEU A 12 -15.32 -5.91 -8.32
N PHE A 13 -15.23 -5.65 -7.03
CA PHE A 13 -15.48 -6.64 -5.98
C PHE A 13 -16.91 -6.48 -5.46
N ASP A 14 -17.69 -7.53 -5.53
CA ASP A 14 -19.09 -7.59 -5.05
C ASP A 14 -19.20 -7.79 -3.53
N GLU A 15 -20.36 -8.19 -3.04
CA GLU A 15 -20.61 -8.44 -1.61
C GLU A 15 -19.79 -9.60 -1.03
N GLN A 16 -19.48 -10.62 -1.85
CA GLN A 16 -18.58 -11.69 -1.45
C GLN A 16 -17.16 -11.15 -1.27
N GLY A 17 -16.75 -10.21 -2.13
CA GLY A 17 -15.48 -9.52 -2.07
C GLY A 17 -14.28 -10.42 -2.28
N ILE A 18 -13.14 -9.91 -1.83
CA ILE A 18 -11.87 -10.64 -1.84
C ILE A 18 -11.17 -10.50 -0.49
N THR A 19 -10.33 -11.49 -0.17
CA THR A 19 -9.39 -11.41 0.95
C THR A 19 -7.99 -11.75 0.46
N ILE A 20 -7.07 -10.82 0.67
CA ILE A 20 -5.63 -10.99 0.41
C ILE A 20 -4.93 -11.12 1.76
N ALA A 21 -4.16 -12.20 1.93
CA ALA A 21 -3.26 -12.39 3.07
C ALA A 21 -1.82 -12.21 2.59
N PRO A 22 -1.25 -11.00 2.74
CA PRO A 22 0.09 -10.72 2.25
C PRO A 22 1.16 -11.48 3.01
N SER A 23 2.20 -11.92 2.28
CA SER A 23 3.47 -12.37 2.84
C SER A 23 4.51 -11.25 2.82
N LYS A 24 5.78 -11.54 3.09
CA LYS A 24 6.85 -10.54 2.97
C LYS A 24 6.92 -9.97 1.56
N ILE A 25 6.73 -10.84 0.56
CA ILE A 25 6.55 -10.43 -0.84
C ILE A 25 5.20 -10.97 -1.32
N THR A 26 4.36 -10.11 -1.87
CA THR A 26 3.06 -10.48 -2.44
C THR A 26 2.99 -10.03 -3.88
N VAL A 27 2.67 -10.96 -4.77
CA VAL A 27 2.56 -10.70 -6.21
C VAL A 27 1.12 -10.89 -6.65
N LEU A 28 0.56 -9.84 -7.24
CA LEU A 28 -0.78 -9.85 -7.83
C LEU A 28 -0.64 -9.93 -9.35
N ILE A 29 -1.02 -11.07 -9.93
CA ILE A 29 -1.04 -11.31 -11.38
C ILE A 29 -2.46 -11.37 -11.91
N GLY A 30 -2.63 -11.29 -13.21
CA GLY A 30 -3.92 -11.40 -13.90
C GLY A 30 -4.03 -10.45 -15.08
N ALA A 31 -5.05 -10.63 -15.90
CA ALA A 31 -5.31 -9.81 -17.09
C ALA A 31 -5.55 -8.32 -16.75
N ASN A 32 -5.48 -7.47 -17.77
CA ASN A 32 -5.88 -6.06 -17.62
C ASN A 32 -7.36 -5.97 -17.21
N GLY A 33 -7.67 -5.08 -16.26
CA GLY A 33 -9.02 -4.93 -15.75
C GLY A 33 -9.49 -6.04 -14.79
N SER A 34 -8.61 -6.93 -14.32
CA SER A 34 -8.95 -7.97 -13.35
C SER A 34 -9.08 -7.47 -11.89
N GLY A 35 -8.83 -6.18 -11.63
CA GLY A 35 -8.99 -5.60 -10.29
C GLY A 35 -7.70 -5.45 -9.48
N LYS A 36 -6.51 -5.71 -10.05
CA LYS A 36 -5.21 -5.57 -9.35
C LYS A 36 -5.05 -4.18 -8.71
N SER A 37 -5.22 -3.12 -9.49
CA SER A 37 -5.12 -1.73 -8.98
C SER A 37 -6.21 -1.38 -7.98
N SER A 38 -7.38 -2.02 -8.02
CA SER A 38 -8.46 -1.78 -7.04
C SER A 38 -8.06 -2.21 -5.63
N ILE A 39 -7.19 -3.22 -5.49
CA ILE A 39 -6.63 -3.63 -4.19
C ILE A 39 -5.77 -2.52 -3.60
N PHE A 40 -4.88 -1.93 -4.41
CA PHE A 40 -4.02 -0.82 -3.96
C PHE A 40 -4.85 0.43 -3.66
N GLN A 41 -5.85 0.72 -4.49
CA GLN A 41 -6.76 1.84 -4.26
C GLN A 41 -7.57 1.71 -2.97
N ALA A 42 -7.97 0.50 -2.58
CA ALA A 42 -8.60 0.25 -1.28
C ALA A 42 -7.66 0.57 -0.11
N LEU A 43 -6.39 0.15 -0.18
CA LEU A 43 -5.38 0.46 0.83
C LEU A 43 -5.04 1.96 0.87
N GLN A 44 -4.90 2.61 -0.29
CA GLN A 44 -4.66 4.06 -0.38
C GLN A 44 -5.84 4.85 0.18
N LEU A 45 -7.09 4.39 -0.05
CA LEU A 45 -8.28 5.00 0.50
C LEU A 45 -8.32 4.91 2.03
N LEU A 46 -7.89 3.76 2.60
CA LEU A 46 -7.72 3.62 4.04
C LEU A 46 -6.64 4.58 4.57
N LYS A 47 -5.48 4.63 3.92
CA LYS A 47 -4.37 5.52 4.30
C LYS A 47 -4.81 6.98 4.29
N GLN A 48 -5.39 7.45 3.18
CA GLN A 48 -5.87 8.81 3.01
C GLN A 48 -6.86 9.23 4.11
N ASN A 49 -7.74 8.32 4.53
CA ASN A 49 -8.72 8.59 5.56
C ASN A 49 -8.20 8.33 6.98
N ALA A 50 -7.16 7.54 7.16
CA ALA A 50 -6.47 7.42 8.44
C ALA A 50 -5.79 8.74 8.84
N GLU A 51 -5.19 9.44 7.88
CA GLU A 51 -4.54 10.74 8.11
C GLU A 51 -5.56 11.88 8.38
N THR A 52 -6.78 11.76 7.87
CA THR A 52 -7.81 12.80 7.93
C THR A 52 -8.85 12.63 9.03
N VAL A 53 -8.68 11.70 9.94
CA VAL A 53 -9.61 11.45 11.09
C VAL A 53 -9.96 12.73 11.86
N HIS A 54 -9.15 13.77 11.76
CA HIS A 54 -9.37 15.05 12.41
C HIS A 54 -10.25 16.04 11.64
N THR A 55 -10.55 15.80 10.35
CA THR A 55 -11.26 16.78 9.51
C THR A 55 -12.74 16.48 9.31
N GLY A 56 -13.17 15.32 9.68
CA GLY A 56 -14.58 15.03 9.85
C GLY A 56 -15.36 14.57 8.63
N ALA A 57 -14.86 14.61 7.40
CA ALA A 57 -15.51 14.07 6.22
C ALA A 57 -14.67 12.93 5.63
N PHE A 58 -15.34 11.88 5.15
CA PHE A 58 -14.64 10.83 4.41
C PHE A 58 -14.18 11.37 3.06
N GLN A 59 -12.90 11.18 2.74
CA GLN A 59 -12.29 11.72 1.53
C GLN A 59 -12.13 10.64 0.47
N TYR A 60 -12.95 10.71 -0.59
CA TYR A 60 -12.77 9.92 -1.82
C TYR A 60 -11.69 10.53 -2.74
N ASN A 61 -11.46 11.83 -2.58
CA ASN A 61 -10.50 12.60 -3.35
C ASN A 61 -9.55 13.31 -2.41
N GLY A 62 -8.27 13.02 -2.50
CA GLY A 62 -7.25 13.58 -1.62
C GLY A 62 -5.87 13.48 -2.25
N HIS A 63 -4.85 13.56 -1.41
CA HIS A 63 -3.47 13.56 -1.86
C HIS A 63 -3.03 12.21 -2.42
N GLU A 64 -3.44 11.11 -1.78
CA GLU A 64 -3.04 9.76 -2.17
C GLU A 64 -3.82 9.25 -3.38
N LEU A 65 -5.11 9.61 -3.48
CA LEU A 65 -6.03 8.99 -4.41
C LEU A 65 -7.19 9.92 -4.75
N THR A 66 -7.65 9.88 -6.02
CA THR A 66 -8.84 10.56 -6.49
C THR A 66 -9.77 9.52 -7.13
N LEU A 67 -10.89 9.24 -6.48
CA LEU A 67 -11.86 8.21 -6.89
C LEU A 67 -13.22 8.76 -7.32
N GLY A 68 -13.45 10.09 -7.22
CA GLY A 68 -14.74 10.68 -7.52
C GLY A 68 -15.68 10.71 -6.31
N SER A 69 -16.80 10.02 -6.39
CA SER A 69 -17.86 9.98 -5.38
C SER A 69 -18.06 8.54 -4.85
N PHE A 70 -18.96 8.39 -3.88
CA PHE A 70 -19.38 7.07 -3.41
C PHE A 70 -19.91 6.18 -4.55
N ALA A 71 -20.68 6.75 -5.48
CA ALA A 71 -21.23 6.01 -6.64
C ALA A 71 -20.15 5.50 -7.60
N ASP A 72 -18.97 6.15 -7.63
CA ASP A 72 -17.85 5.75 -8.47
C ASP A 72 -17.00 4.62 -7.84
N VAL A 73 -17.14 4.40 -6.55
CA VAL A 73 -16.35 3.40 -5.82
C VAL A 73 -17.15 2.15 -5.46
N ILE A 74 -18.48 2.26 -5.31
CA ILE A 74 -19.31 1.10 -4.98
C ILE A 74 -19.49 0.19 -6.21
N HIS A 75 -19.55 -1.11 -5.97
CA HIS A 75 -19.75 -2.10 -7.02
C HIS A 75 -21.08 -1.89 -7.73
N ASN A 76 -21.08 -1.91 -9.07
CA ASN A 76 -22.25 -1.74 -9.93
C ASN A 76 -23.15 -0.55 -9.59
N GLN A 77 -22.59 0.49 -8.94
CA GLN A 77 -23.34 1.68 -8.50
C GLN A 77 -24.54 1.38 -7.60
N ALA A 78 -24.48 0.27 -6.87
CA ALA A 78 -25.52 -0.16 -5.92
C ALA A 78 -25.50 0.69 -4.64
N THR A 79 -25.95 1.96 -4.74
CA THR A 79 -25.79 2.98 -3.69
C THR A 79 -26.58 2.68 -2.40
N GLU A 80 -27.47 1.70 -2.41
CA GLU A 80 -28.19 1.16 -1.24
C GLU A 80 -27.32 0.22 -0.39
N GLN A 81 -26.22 -0.29 -0.94
CA GLN A 81 -25.25 -1.14 -0.27
C GLN A 81 -24.16 -0.32 0.38
N GLN A 82 -23.30 -0.98 1.13
CA GLN A 82 -22.12 -0.37 1.73
C GLN A 82 -20.83 -0.99 1.20
N VAL A 83 -19.80 -0.17 1.05
CA VAL A 83 -18.44 -0.64 0.80
C VAL A 83 -17.81 -1.01 2.13
N GLU A 84 -17.19 -2.19 2.21
CA GLU A 84 -16.40 -2.60 3.36
C GLU A 84 -14.94 -2.77 2.97
N ILE A 85 -14.05 -2.12 3.70
CA ILE A 85 -12.60 -2.33 3.60
C ILE A 85 -12.07 -2.63 5.00
N SER A 86 -11.47 -3.80 5.17
CA SER A 86 -10.97 -4.27 6.45
C SER A 86 -9.52 -4.73 6.35
N ILE A 87 -8.71 -4.37 7.33
CA ILE A 87 -7.33 -4.85 7.46
C ILE A 87 -7.11 -5.51 8.82
N ASN A 88 -6.30 -6.56 8.83
CA ASN A 88 -5.83 -7.20 10.04
C ASN A 88 -4.33 -6.95 10.20
N VAL A 89 -3.94 -6.56 11.42
CA VAL A 89 -2.56 -6.30 11.80
C VAL A 89 -2.25 -7.06 13.10
N PRO A 90 -1.24 -7.94 13.15
CA PRO A 90 -0.82 -8.59 14.39
C PRO A 90 -0.30 -7.57 15.40
N TYR A 91 -0.55 -7.81 16.69
CA TYR A 91 -0.09 -6.95 17.78
C TYR A 91 1.41 -6.66 17.72
N GLU A 92 2.21 -7.67 17.48
CA GLU A 92 3.67 -7.58 17.40
C GLU A 92 4.20 -6.62 16.33
N ASN A 93 3.36 -6.31 15.33
CA ASN A 93 3.69 -5.42 14.22
C ASN A 93 3.21 -3.98 14.45
N LEU A 94 2.59 -3.68 15.61
CA LEU A 94 2.12 -2.34 15.94
C LEU A 94 3.21 -1.59 16.73
N PRO A 95 3.72 -0.46 16.23
CA PRO A 95 4.74 0.31 16.93
C PRO A 95 4.17 0.92 18.22
N ARG A 96 4.93 0.86 19.32
CA ARG A 96 4.67 1.56 20.58
C ARG A 96 3.53 1.07 21.49
N LEU A 97 3.05 -0.17 21.34
CA LEU A 97 2.06 -0.72 22.28
C LEU A 97 2.66 -1.24 23.60
N GLU A 98 3.96 -1.09 23.82
CA GLU A 98 4.63 -1.50 25.07
C GLU A 98 4.08 -0.79 26.33
N TYR A 99 3.37 0.33 26.13
CA TYR A 99 2.76 1.12 27.19
C TYR A 99 1.26 0.86 27.38
N LEU A 100 0.64 0.00 26.55
CA LEU A 100 -0.74 -0.40 26.80
C LEU A 100 -0.81 -1.28 28.05
N THR A 101 -1.86 -1.05 28.82
CA THR A 101 -2.10 -1.76 30.07
C THR A 101 -2.06 -3.28 29.87
N PRO A 102 -1.71 -4.08 30.92
CA PRO A 102 -1.59 -5.54 30.82
C PRO A 102 -2.88 -6.28 30.44
N ARG A 103 -3.96 -5.56 30.11
CA ARG A 103 -5.26 -6.11 29.72
C ARG A 103 -5.35 -6.51 28.25
N VAL A 104 -4.45 -6.05 27.37
CA VAL A 104 -4.46 -6.41 25.97
C VAL A 104 -3.43 -7.51 25.72
N SER A 105 -3.89 -8.66 25.23
CA SER A 105 -3.00 -9.81 24.97
C SER A 105 -1.98 -9.47 23.87
N ARG A 106 -0.71 -9.80 24.11
CA ARG A 106 0.37 -9.65 23.12
C ARG A 106 0.21 -10.57 21.90
N ASN A 107 -0.71 -11.53 21.94
CA ASN A 107 -1.00 -12.46 20.85
C ASN A 107 -2.24 -12.05 20.05
N GLY A 108 -2.80 -10.87 20.30
CA GLY A 108 -4.03 -10.41 19.65
C GLY A 108 -3.85 -10.01 18.19
N VAL A 109 -4.93 -10.16 17.43
CA VAL A 109 -5.06 -9.64 16.05
C VAL A 109 -5.99 -8.44 16.08
N TYR A 110 -5.55 -7.36 15.45
CA TYR A 110 -6.31 -6.13 15.32
C TYR A 110 -6.97 -6.04 13.96
N THR A 111 -8.27 -5.91 13.95
CA THR A 111 -9.06 -5.70 12.74
C THR A 111 -9.53 -4.25 12.71
N TYR A 112 -9.12 -3.51 11.69
CA TYR A 112 -9.63 -2.18 11.40
C TYR A 112 -10.53 -2.24 10.18
N THR A 113 -11.78 -1.81 10.31
CA THR A 113 -12.78 -1.85 9.25
C THR A 113 -13.38 -0.48 9.01
N ILE A 114 -13.45 -0.06 7.76
CA ILE A 114 -14.24 1.08 7.30
C ILE A 114 -15.42 0.56 6.49
N ASN A 115 -16.62 1.03 6.83
CA ASN A 115 -17.84 0.84 6.04
C ASN A 115 -18.26 2.20 5.50
N LEU A 116 -18.33 2.32 4.16
CA LEU A 116 -18.74 3.52 3.46
C LEU A 116 -20.18 3.37 3.01
N MET A 117 -20.95 4.43 3.15
CA MET A 117 -22.37 4.48 2.82
C MET A 117 -22.68 5.75 2.00
N THR A 118 -23.82 5.77 1.34
CA THR A 118 -24.28 6.92 0.58
C THR A 118 -24.35 8.21 1.44
N GLY A 119 -24.20 9.37 0.82
CA GLY A 119 -24.29 10.67 1.49
C GLY A 119 -23.11 11.01 2.40
N ASN A 120 -21.92 10.50 2.09
CA ASN A 120 -20.68 10.67 2.89
C ASN A 120 -20.78 10.14 4.32
N ASN A 121 -21.71 9.22 4.56
CA ASN A 121 -21.78 8.52 5.83
C ASN A 121 -20.74 7.39 5.84
N TYR A 122 -20.14 7.16 7.00
CA TYR A 122 -19.20 6.06 7.18
C TYR A 122 -19.19 5.58 8.63
N SER A 123 -18.79 4.35 8.84
CA SER A 123 -18.43 3.84 10.16
C SER A 123 -17.01 3.32 10.14
N GLN A 124 -16.29 3.55 11.22
CA GLN A 124 -14.98 2.96 11.48
C GLN A 124 -15.10 2.06 12.68
N SER A 125 -14.62 0.84 12.59
CA SER A 125 -14.55 -0.06 13.72
C SER A 125 -13.14 -0.59 13.90
N CYS A 126 -12.73 -0.74 15.15
CA CYS A 126 -11.53 -1.44 15.53
C CYS A 126 -11.93 -2.59 16.44
N THR A 127 -11.61 -3.80 16.05
CA THR A 127 -11.87 -5.01 16.83
C THR A 127 -10.55 -5.63 17.23
N ILE A 128 -10.43 -5.99 18.48
CA ILE A 128 -9.29 -6.70 19.03
C ILE A 128 -9.78 -8.09 19.39
N HIS A 129 -9.18 -9.10 18.80
CA HIS A 129 -9.37 -10.48 19.20
C HIS A 129 -8.13 -10.95 19.94
N ASP A 130 -8.29 -11.34 21.19
CA ASP A 130 -7.29 -12.09 21.90
C ASP A 130 -7.83 -13.49 22.29
N ASP A 131 -7.00 -14.31 22.90
CA ASP A 131 -7.34 -15.69 23.26
C ASP A 131 -8.51 -15.80 24.27
N HIS A 132 -8.96 -14.68 24.84
CA HIS A 132 -9.93 -14.66 25.94
C HIS A 132 -11.12 -13.73 25.72
N GLN A 133 -10.95 -12.61 24.99
CA GLN A 133 -12.01 -11.59 24.85
C GLN A 133 -11.92 -10.88 23.49
N THR A 134 -13.09 -10.37 23.06
CA THR A 134 -13.20 -9.50 21.89
C THR A 134 -13.57 -8.10 22.35
N TYR A 135 -12.72 -7.13 22.01
CA TYR A 135 -12.99 -5.71 22.25
C TYR A 135 -13.39 -5.05 20.94
N ILE A 136 -14.49 -4.33 20.94
CA ILE A 136 -14.99 -3.63 19.74
C ILE A 136 -15.12 -2.15 20.05
N ALA A 137 -14.48 -1.32 19.26
CA ALA A 137 -14.70 0.11 19.25
C ALA A 137 -15.31 0.52 17.91
N VAL A 138 -16.44 1.17 17.91
CA VAL A 138 -17.11 1.64 16.71
C VAL A 138 -17.25 3.15 16.77
N LYS A 139 -16.70 3.84 15.77
CA LYS A 139 -16.95 5.24 15.52
C LYS A 139 -17.97 5.34 14.38
N GLN A 140 -19.13 5.89 14.67
CA GLN A 140 -20.15 6.16 13.64
C GLN A 140 -20.23 7.66 13.38
N ARG A 141 -20.27 8.04 12.12
CA ARG A 141 -20.61 9.39 11.72
C ARG A 141 -21.88 9.36 10.85
N ARG A 142 -22.92 9.95 11.39
CA ARG A 142 -24.18 10.20 10.69
C ARG A 142 -24.33 11.71 10.53
N ARG A 143 -24.07 12.24 9.32
CA ARG A 143 -24.19 13.63 8.88
C ARG A 143 -23.13 14.61 9.39
N PRO A 144 -22.69 15.59 8.54
CA PRO A 144 -21.61 16.53 8.89
C PRO A 144 -21.97 17.59 9.93
N GLU A 145 -23.16 17.69 10.39
CA GLU A 145 -23.66 18.92 11.00
C GLU A 145 -23.90 18.82 12.50
N VAL A 146 -23.48 18.16 13.35
CA VAL A 146 -23.80 18.38 14.80
C VAL A 146 -23.93 17.14 15.69
N THR A 147 -23.46 15.99 15.33
CA THR A 147 -23.48 14.90 16.32
C THR A 147 -22.09 14.55 16.79
N PRO A 148 -21.88 14.41 18.13
CA PRO A 148 -20.64 13.91 18.67
C PRO A 148 -20.32 12.51 18.12
N ASP A 149 -19.03 12.18 18.00
CA ASP A 149 -18.59 10.84 17.64
C ASP A 149 -19.09 9.86 18.71
N GLU A 150 -19.92 8.89 18.33
CA GLU A 150 -20.41 7.84 19.22
C GLU A 150 -19.47 6.65 19.17
N PHE A 151 -18.95 6.25 20.31
CA PHE A 151 -18.19 5.02 20.48
C PHE A 151 -19.05 4.02 21.28
N SER A 152 -19.11 2.80 20.83
CA SER A 152 -19.72 1.70 21.58
C SER A 152 -18.67 0.65 21.93
N PHE A 153 -18.66 0.23 23.16
CA PHE A 153 -17.79 -0.84 23.66
C PHE A 153 -18.62 -2.11 23.90
N ALA A 154 -17.92 -3.26 23.98
CA ALA A 154 -18.52 -4.60 24.07
C ALA A 154 -19.82 -4.68 24.88
N GLU A 155 -20.71 -5.53 24.42
CA GLU A 155 -22.06 -5.83 24.90
C GLU A 155 -22.57 -4.98 26.09
N GLY A 156 -23.31 -3.91 25.77
CA GLY A 156 -24.16 -3.21 26.73
C GLY A 156 -23.69 -1.82 27.20
N SER A 157 -22.44 -1.40 27.00
CA SER A 157 -21.99 -0.07 27.37
C SER A 157 -22.00 0.89 26.19
N LYS A 158 -22.81 1.94 26.26
CA LYS A 158 -22.72 3.09 25.35
C LYS A 158 -21.91 4.19 26.01
N ILE A 159 -20.73 4.43 25.49
CA ILE A 159 -19.91 5.58 25.89
C ILE A 159 -20.06 6.61 24.79
N LYS A 160 -20.53 7.81 25.14
CA LYS A 160 -20.52 8.96 24.24
C LYS A 160 -19.23 9.74 24.46
N ILE A 161 -18.46 9.90 23.40
CA ILE A 161 -17.27 10.75 23.40
C ILE A 161 -17.58 11.96 22.53
N GLU A 162 -17.55 13.14 23.13
CA GLU A 162 -17.56 14.39 22.39
C GLU A 162 -16.12 14.82 22.09
N ALA A 163 -15.78 14.83 20.80
CA ALA A 163 -14.52 15.41 20.37
C ALA A 163 -14.77 16.84 19.89
N THR A 164 -14.32 17.82 20.66
CA THR A 164 -14.41 19.23 20.28
C THR A 164 -13.08 19.71 19.74
N ARG A 165 -13.07 20.20 18.51
CA ARG A 165 -11.89 20.82 17.91
C ARG A 165 -12.03 22.34 17.92
N ILE A 166 -11.12 23.01 18.62
CA ILE A 166 -10.93 24.47 18.54
C ILE A 166 -9.73 24.71 17.62
N ALA A 167 -9.89 25.55 16.59
CA ALA A 167 -8.80 25.90 15.67
C ALA A 167 -7.54 26.34 16.45
N GLY A 168 -6.41 25.66 16.18
CA GLY A 168 -5.12 25.94 16.82
C GLY A 168 -4.87 25.28 18.18
N ARG A 169 -5.76 24.40 18.68
CA ARG A 169 -5.56 23.64 19.93
C ARG A 169 -5.59 22.13 19.67
N PRO A 170 -4.92 21.31 20.52
CA PRO A 170 -5.10 19.87 20.51
C PRO A 170 -6.57 19.51 20.68
N MET A 171 -6.99 18.38 20.09
CA MET A 171 -8.35 17.88 20.20
C MET A 171 -8.67 17.62 21.68
N GLU A 172 -9.68 18.28 22.22
CA GLU A 172 -10.20 18.00 23.56
C GLU A 172 -11.24 16.88 23.46
N ILE A 173 -11.00 15.78 24.14
CA ILE A 173 -11.89 14.64 24.22
C ILE A 173 -12.62 14.73 25.57
N ARG A 174 -13.94 14.82 25.55
CA ARG A 174 -14.77 14.81 26.76
C ARG A 174 -15.67 13.59 26.75
N LEU A 175 -15.71 12.88 27.88
CA LEU A 175 -16.66 11.85 28.16
C LEU A 175 -17.97 12.47 28.60
N THR A 176 -19.07 12.22 27.88
CA THR A 176 -20.37 12.82 28.19
C THR A 176 -21.30 11.89 28.94
N GLN A 177 -21.09 10.58 28.91
CA GLN A 177 -21.82 9.61 29.72
C GLN A 177 -20.96 8.37 30.01
N SER A 178 -20.77 8.04 31.25
CA SER A 178 -20.26 6.77 31.76
C SER A 178 -21.15 6.27 32.87
N THR A 179 -21.53 5.02 32.82
CA THR A 179 -22.34 4.39 33.88
C THR A 179 -21.52 3.75 34.99
N ASP A 180 -20.15 3.66 34.85
CA ASP A 180 -19.26 3.16 35.91
C ASP A 180 -17.84 3.73 35.76
N SER A 181 -17.31 4.32 36.81
CA SER A 181 -16.43 5.48 36.76
C SER A 181 -14.91 5.25 36.78
N HIS A 182 -14.35 4.07 36.88
CA HIS A 182 -12.88 3.91 36.94
C HIS A 182 -12.25 2.94 35.94
N ASP A 183 -12.98 1.97 35.42
CA ASP A 183 -12.46 1.01 34.43
C ASP A 183 -12.56 1.54 32.98
N ASN A 184 -13.37 2.55 32.76
CA ASN A 184 -13.68 3.06 31.42
C ASN A 184 -12.61 3.99 30.84
N ASP A 185 -11.93 4.77 31.66
CA ASP A 185 -10.93 5.76 31.18
C ASP A 185 -9.69 5.07 30.59
N ALA A 186 -9.23 3.97 31.21
CA ALA A 186 -8.11 3.19 30.69
C ALA A 186 -8.45 2.52 29.35
N THR A 187 -9.66 1.96 29.24
CA THR A 187 -10.12 1.28 28.02
C THR A 187 -10.27 2.28 26.85
N ILE A 188 -10.74 3.49 27.08
CA ILE A 188 -10.86 4.53 26.06
C ILE A 188 -9.49 4.98 25.56
N SER A 189 -8.56 5.22 26.48
CA SER A 189 -7.18 5.58 26.16
C SER A 189 -6.53 4.50 25.30
N ASP A 190 -6.74 3.23 25.65
CA ASP A 190 -6.21 2.08 24.92
C ASP A 190 -6.77 2.01 23.49
N ILE A 191 -8.06 2.26 23.30
CA ILE A 191 -8.70 2.24 21.97
C ILE A 191 -8.25 3.40 21.11
N LEU A 192 -8.16 4.62 21.67
CA LEU A 192 -7.66 5.78 20.93
C LEU A 192 -6.20 5.59 20.52
N MET A 193 -5.40 5.01 21.40
CA MET A 193 -4.01 4.67 21.11
C MET A 193 -3.92 3.62 20.00
N LEU A 194 -4.79 2.63 20.02
CA LEU A 194 -4.88 1.60 19.01
C LEU A 194 -5.25 2.15 17.64
N LEU A 195 -6.30 2.96 17.55
CA LEU A 195 -6.70 3.64 16.32
C LEU A 195 -5.55 4.50 15.78
N SER A 196 -4.87 5.26 16.65
CA SER A 196 -3.72 6.07 16.25
C SER A 196 -2.55 5.21 15.77
N THR A 197 -2.34 4.05 16.34
CA THR A 197 -1.27 3.11 15.92
C THR A 197 -1.53 2.53 14.54
N ILE A 198 -2.77 2.12 14.25
CA ILE A 198 -3.17 1.65 12.92
C ILE A 198 -3.01 2.78 11.89
N GLN A 199 -3.38 4.01 12.26
CA GLN A 199 -3.20 5.19 11.42
C GLN A 199 -1.72 5.45 11.11
N VAL A 200 -0.85 5.36 12.11
CA VAL A 200 0.61 5.47 11.91
C VAL A 200 1.12 4.37 10.97
N GLN A 201 0.69 3.13 11.17
CA GLN A 201 1.06 2.02 10.29
C GLN A 201 0.64 2.24 8.83
N LEU A 202 -0.57 2.75 8.61
CA LEU A 202 -1.05 3.09 7.28
C LEU A 202 -0.30 4.30 6.70
N SER A 203 0.00 5.32 7.50
CA SER A 203 0.68 6.53 7.04
C SER A 203 2.13 6.26 6.59
N THR A 204 2.80 5.25 7.16
CA THR A 204 4.16 4.86 6.75
C THR A 204 4.16 4.02 5.46
N SER A 205 3.02 3.51 5.02
CA SER A 205 2.91 2.74 3.78
C SER A 205 3.24 3.60 2.56
N ARG A 206 3.85 3.00 1.54
CA ARG A 206 4.21 3.66 0.28
C ARG A 206 3.46 3.01 -0.88
N PHE A 207 2.97 3.84 -1.80
CA PHE A 207 2.23 3.39 -2.98
C PHE A 207 2.82 4.02 -4.23
N THR A 208 3.43 3.21 -5.08
CA THR A 208 4.00 3.63 -6.36
C THR A 208 3.03 3.26 -7.49
N PRO A 209 2.38 4.23 -8.17
CA PRO A 209 1.46 3.95 -9.26
C PRO A 209 2.18 3.47 -10.53
N ALA A 210 1.43 2.89 -11.47
CA ALA A 210 1.97 2.42 -12.75
C ALA A 210 2.56 3.57 -13.60
N ILE A 211 1.90 4.74 -13.59
CA ILE A 211 2.42 5.95 -14.26
C ILE A 211 3.12 6.82 -13.22
N ARG A 212 4.43 6.97 -13.38
CA ARG A 212 5.29 7.64 -12.43
C ARG A 212 6.52 8.23 -13.12
N GLY A 213 7.39 8.90 -12.37
CA GLY A 213 8.65 9.45 -12.86
C GLY A 213 8.65 10.96 -13.00
N PHE A 214 9.70 11.50 -13.58
CA PHE A 214 9.86 12.94 -13.79
C PHE A 214 9.17 13.34 -15.10
N ASP A 215 8.25 14.28 -15.02
CA ASP A 215 7.42 14.79 -16.11
C ASP A 215 7.83 16.18 -16.58
N GLN A 216 8.84 16.78 -15.93
CA GLN A 216 9.41 18.08 -16.28
C GLN A 216 10.94 18.06 -16.26
N LEU A 217 11.54 18.97 -17.01
CA LEU A 217 12.99 19.16 -17.04
C LEU A 217 13.53 19.73 -15.71
N ASN A 218 12.77 20.63 -15.10
CA ASN A 218 13.15 21.35 -13.89
C ASN A 218 11.95 21.47 -12.95
N TYR A 219 12.24 21.43 -11.64
CA TYR A 219 11.26 21.64 -10.58
C TYR A 219 11.70 22.78 -9.68
N GLU A 220 10.76 23.57 -9.20
CA GLU A 220 11.02 24.59 -8.19
C GLU A 220 11.39 23.95 -6.85
N ILE A 221 12.35 24.53 -6.16
CA ILE A 221 12.72 24.14 -4.81
C ILE A 221 11.61 24.56 -3.85
N PHE A 222 11.19 23.66 -2.99
CA PHE A 222 10.30 24.01 -1.89
C PHE A 222 11.07 24.85 -0.86
N SER A 223 10.53 25.98 -0.45
CA SER A 223 10.95 26.61 0.79
C SER A 223 10.66 25.66 1.94
N SER A 224 11.67 25.30 2.71
CA SER A 224 11.72 24.30 3.77
C SER A 224 10.38 24.06 4.52
N GLY A 225 9.85 22.84 4.41
CA GLY A 225 8.68 22.38 5.17
C GLY A 225 7.66 21.53 4.42
N ALA A 226 7.74 21.36 3.12
CA ALA A 226 6.86 20.46 2.37
C ALA A 226 7.26 19.00 2.64
N ARG A 227 6.33 18.21 3.15
CA ARG A 227 6.57 16.78 3.41
C ARG A 227 6.50 15.99 2.10
N PHE A 228 7.38 15.01 1.97
CA PHE A 228 7.49 14.09 0.83
C PHE A 228 6.23 13.21 0.59
N THR A 229 5.21 13.31 1.41
CA THR A 229 4.05 12.43 1.43
C THR A 229 2.94 12.80 0.42
N ASP A 230 3.15 13.75 -0.48
CA ASP A 230 2.04 14.37 -1.17
C ASP A 230 1.73 13.71 -2.53
N GLY A 231 0.95 12.64 -2.45
CA GLY A 231 -0.15 12.37 -3.37
C GLY A 231 0.12 11.71 -4.71
N ASN A 232 -0.92 11.03 -5.18
CA ASN A 232 -1.05 10.50 -6.54
C ASN A 232 -1.16 11.55 -7.65
N ASN A 233 -1.09 12.83 -7.34
CA ASN A 233 -0.89 13.85 -8.36
C ASN A 233 0.55 13.71 -8.88
N ALA A 234 0.71 13.17 -10.09
CA ALA A 234 2.01 12.87 -10.69
C ALA A 234 2.96 14.08 -10.65
N LEU A 235 2.44 15.29 -10.90
CA LEU A 235 3.24 16.53 -10.86
C LEU A 235 3.75 16.86 -9.45
N LEU A 236 2.90 16.76 -8.43
CA LEU A 236 3.32 17.02 -7.04
C LEU A 236 4.31 15.97 -6.57
N ARG A 237 4.08 14.71 -6.94
CA ARG A 237 4.98 13.59 -6.61
C ARG A 237 6.33 13.75 -7.28
N SER A 238 6.39 14.08 -8.58
CA SER A 238 7.64 14.31 -9.31
C SER A 238 8.44 15.46 -8.73
N ARG A 239 7.77 16.56 -8.36
CA ARG A 239 8.37 17.72 -7.71
C ARG A 239 8.92 17.37 -6.32
N ALA A 240 8.14 16.67 -5.50
CA ALA A 240 8.56 16.23 -4.17
C ALA A 240 9.78 15.28 -4.26
N LEU A 241 9.77 14.35 -5.22
CA LEU A 241 10.88 13.46 -5.49
C LEU A 241 12.16 14.21 -5.91
N ALA A 242 12.04 15.19 -6.82
CA ALA A 242 13.18 16.02 -7.23
C ALA A 242 13.76 16.78 -6.04
N ASN A 243 12.91 17.36 -5.18
CA ASN A 243 13.36 18.06 -3.98
C ASN A 243 14.01 17.11 -2.96
N LEU A 244 13.45 15.92 -2.74
CA LEU A 244 14.04 14.90 -1.85
C LEU A 244 15.46 14.53 -2.30
N ILE A 245 15.66 14.25 -3.58
CA ILE A 245 16.98 13.93 -4.14
C ILE A 245 17.97 15.10 -3.96
N ALA A 246 17.50 16.35 -3.96
CA ALA A 246 18.33 17.52 -3.71
C ALA A 246 18.70 17.68 -2.22
N GLU A 247 17.76 17.44 -1.32
CA GLU A 247 17.91 17.62 0.12
C GLU A 247 18.61 16.45 0.81
N ARG A 248 18.52 15.24 0.24
CA ARG A 248 19.02 13.99 0.81
C ARG A 248 19.97 13.27 -0.16
N PRO A 249 21.24 13.72 -0.25
CA PRO A 249 22.26 13.07 -1.09
C PRO A 249 22.52 11.61 -0.70
N ASP A 250 22.35 11.26 0.59
CA ASP A 250 22.45 9.90 1.11
C ASP A 250 21.43 8.97 0.46
N ILE A 251 20.16 9.38 0.40
CA ILE A 251 19.09 8.63 -0.27
C ILE A 251 19.37 8.55 -1.78
N ALA A 252 19.80 9.66 -2.40
CA ALA A 252 20.12 9.68 -3.82
C ALA A 252 21.25 8.70 -4.18
N GLU A 253 22.26 8.58 -3.33
CA GLU A 253 23.37 7.64 -3.51
C GLU A 253 22.88 6.19 -3.40
N GLU A 254 22.12 5.85 -2.35
CA GLU A 254 21.59 4.51 -2.13
C GLU A 254 20.66 4.09 -3.28
N VAL A 255 19.73 4.95 -3.70
CA VAL A 255 18.85 4.72 -4.86
C VAL A 255 19.69 4.51 -6.13
N GLY A 256 20.73 5.30 -6.34
CA GLY A 256 21.66 5.13 -7.47
C GLY A 256 22.34 3.76 -7.47
N GLN A 257 22.78 3.28 -6.32
CA GLN A 257 23.37 1.94 -6.14
C GLN A 257 22.36 0.83 -6.45
N LYS A 258 21.12 0.92 -5.96
CA LYS A 258 20.06 -0.05 -6.26
C LYS A 258 19.72 -0.07 -7.75
N ILE A 259 19.63 1.09 -8.39
CA ILE A 259 19.41 1.19 -9.84
C ILE A 259 20.56 0.54 -10.62
N GLN A 260 21.81 0.73 -10.16
CA GLN A 260 22.95 0.07 -10.78
C GLN A 260 22.89 -1.45 -10.66
N GLN A 261 22.46 -1.99 -9.54
CA GLN A 261 22.23 -3.44 -9.34
C GLN A 261 21.18 -3.98 -10.31
N VAL A 262 20.06 -3.26 -10.48
CA VAL A 262 18.96 -3.67 -11.38
C VAL A 262 19.36 -3.57 -12.86
N LEU A 263 20.00 -2.48 -13.28
CA LEU A 263 20.26 -2.22 -14.70
C LEU A 263 21.61 -2.77 -15.18
N GLY A 264 22.47 -3.26 -14.28
CA GLY A 264 23.79 -3.81 -14.61
C GLY A 264 24.83 -2.72 -14.88
N ALA A 265 25.90 -3.07 -15.60
CA ALA A 265 27.17 -2.36 -15.66
C ALA A 265 27.10 -0.85 -15.91
N GLY A 266 27.99 -0.14 -15.23
CA GLY A 266 28.24 1.31 -15.31
C GLY A 266 27.91 2.01 -14.01
N SER A 267 28.83 2.85 -13.53
CA SER A 267 28.56 3.71 -12.37
C SER A 267 27.38 4.62 -12.66
N ARG A 268 26.33 4.52 -11.85
CA ARG A 268 25.14 5.35 -11.95
C ARG A 268 24.98 6.14 -10.66
N THR A 269 24.96 7.45 -10.77
CA THR A 269 24.85 8.35 -9.64
C THR A 269 23.61 9.22 -9.84
N LEU A 270 22.62 9.04 -8.99
CA LEU A 270 21.45 9.92 -8.97
C LEU A 270 21.83 11.23 -8.29
N ARG A 271 21.55 12.35 -8.93
CA ARG A 271 21.89 13.68 -8.41
C ARG A 271 20.94 14.74 -8.96
N ASN A 272 21.03 15.94 -8.41
CA ASN A 272 20.35 17.12 -8.94
C ASN A 272 21.36 18.15 -9.44
N ARG A 273 21.05 18.76 -10.58
CA ARG A 273 21.71 19.99 -11.01
C ARG A 273 20.88 21.16 -10.51
N LEU A 274 21.50 22.02 -9.71
CA LEU A 274 20.91 23.25 -9.20
C LEU A 274 21.07 24.38 -10.21
N ALA A 275 20.01 25.13 -10.47
CA ALA A 275 20.01 26.32 -11.33
C ALA A 275 19.05 27.37 -10.71
N GLY A 276 19.62 28.27 -9.90
CA GLY A 276 18.84 29.25 -9.14
C GLY A 276 17.92 28.58 -8.12
N ASP A 277 16.62 28.82 -8.25
CA ASP A 277 15.55 28.25 -7.42
C ASP A 277 14.97 26.93 -7.96
N ARG A 278 15.69 26.30 -8.91
CA ARG A 278 15.23 25.08 -9.58
C ARG A 278 16.22 23.93 -9.46
N VAL A 279 15.68 22.72 -9.44
CA VAL A 279 16.40 21.46 -9.48
C VAL A 279 16.06 20.68 -10.75
N SER A 280 17.08 20.10 -11.37
CA SER A 280 16.95 19.17 -12.49
C SER A 280 17.50 17.82 -12.07
N PRO A 281 16.65 16.78 -11.92
CA PRO A 281 17.11 15.43 -11.62
C PRO A 281 17.95 14.87 -12.78
N GLU A 282 19.14 14.37 -12.47
CA GLU A 282 20.08 13.83 -13.43
C GLU A 282 20.61 12.46 -12.99
N MET A 283 20.94 11.64 -13.98
CA MET A 283 21.71 10.42 -13.76
C MET A 283 23.13 10.61 -14.30
N GLY A 284 24.10 10.48 -13.43
CA GLY A 284 25.52 10.42 -13.81
C GLY A 284 25.84 9.07 -14.42
N LEU A 285 26.51 9.06 -15.58
CA LEU A 285 27.00 7.89 -16.29
C LEU A 285 28.51 8.05 -16.49
N GLY A 286 29.29 7.69 -15.48
CA GLY A 286 30.72 7.95 -15.47
C GLY A 286 31.02 9.46 -15.53
N ARG A 287 31.64 9.93 -16.64
CA ARG A 287 31.98 11.36 -16.82
C ARG A 287 30.85 12.21 -17.39
N LYS A 288 29.76 11.58 -17.85
CA LYS A 288 28.62 12.28 -18.44
C LYS A 288 27.44 12.30 -17.45
N SER A 289 26.58 13.27 -17.63
CA SER A 289 25.32 13.39 -16.89
C SER A 289 24.19 13.61 -17.89
N ILE A 290 23.07 12.99 -17.63
CA ILE A 290 21.89 13.03 -18.46
C ILE A 290 20.68 13.38 -17.59
N THR A 291 19.83 14.25 -18.10
CA THR A 291 18.63 14.66 -17.40
C THR A 291 17.60 13.55 -17.48
N LEU A 292 17.02 13.18 -16.34
CA LEU A 292 16.09 12.06 -16.25
C LEU A 292 14.82 12.26 -17.08
N PHE A 293 14.38 13.49 -17.27
CA PHE A 293 13.26 13.80 -18.15
C PHE A 293 13.46 13.33 -19.61
N ASN A 294 14.71 13.38 -20.10
CA ASN A 294 15.05 13.03 -21.49
C ASN A 294 15.57 11.60 -21.65
N GLU A 295 15.69 10.85 -20.54
CA GLU A 295 16.30 9.53 -20.54
C GLU A 295 15.34 8.40 -20.90
N ALA A 296 15.96 7.22 -21.08
CA ALA A 296 15.23 5.99 -21.30
C ALA A 296 14.09 5.84 -20.28
N PHE A 297 12.89 5.71 -20.78
CA PHE A 297 11.65 5.78 -20.00
C PHE A 297 11.64 4.79 -18.81
N GLY A 298 12.25 3.59 -18.98
CA GLY A 298 12.35 2.60 -17.91
C GLY A 298 13.13 3.09 -16.68
N LEU A 299 14.23 3.84 -16.88
CA LEU A 299 14.99 4.42 -15.76
C LEU A 299 14.15 5.45 -15.01
N ASN A 300 13.49 6.33 -15.74
CA ASN A 300 12.62 7.35 -15.17
C ASN A 300 11.45 6.74 -14.36
N GLN A 301 10.91 5.60 -14.81
CA GLN A 301 9.86 4.88 -14.10
C GLN A 301 10.37 4.10 -12.87
N LEU A 302 11.63 3.65 -12.89
CA LEU A 302 12.22 2.86 -11.80
C LEU A 302 12.55 3.70 -10.56
N ILE A 303 13.01 4.95 -10.74
CA ILE A 303 13.48 5.81 -9.65
C ILE A 303 12.44 6.00 -8.54
N PRO A 304 11.17 6.37 -8.80
CA PRO A 304 10.18 6.54 -7.74
C PRO A 304 9.95 5.26 -6.91
N ALA A 305 9.93 4.10 -7.57
CA ALA A 305 9.78 2.82 -6.87
C ALA A 305 11.01 2.53 -5.96
N MET A 306 12.21 2.82 -6.42
CA MET A 306 13.42 2.67 -5.61
C MET A 306 13.45 3.65 -4.44
N VAL A 307 13.02 4.90 -4.63
CA VAL A 307 12.91 5.88 -3.54
C VAL A 307 11.90 5.43 -2.50
N ASP A 308 10.71 4.95 -2.92
CA ASP A 308 9.71 4.42 -2.00
C ASP A 308 10.25 3.22 -1.20
N LEU A 309 11.00 2.32 -1.85
CA LEU A 309 11.64 1.19 -1.18
C LEU A 309 12.72 1.63 -0.19
N VAL A 310 13.61 2.53 -0.58
CA VAL A 310 14.73 3.01 0.26
C VAL A 310 14.20 3.81 1.46
N THR A 311 13.21 4.68 1.25
CA THR A 311 12.71 5.59 2.28
C THR A 311 11.61 5.04 3.17
N ALA A 312 11.06 3.87 2.84
CA ALA A 312 10.05 3.22 3.68
C ALA A 312 10.67 2.74 5.00
N ASP A 313 9.95 2.91 6.09
CA ASP A 313 10.37 2.41 7.40
C ASP A 313 10.36 0.87 7.45
N GLN A 314 11.10 0.31 8.40
CA GLN A 314 11.04 -1.11 8.71
C GLN A 314 9.61 -1.51 9.11
N GLY A 315 9.10 -2.61 8.56
CA GLY A 315 7.72 -3.06 8.77
C GLY A 315 6.66 -2.35 7.92
N ALA A 316 7.03 -1.31 7.17
CA ALA A 316 6.11 -0.62 6.27
C ALA A 316 5.71 -1.48 5.07
N LEU A 317 4.50 -1.26 4.56
CA LEU A 317 4.03 -1.80 3.29
C LEU A 317 4.49 -0.89 2.15
N VAL A 318 5.16 -1.47 1.17
CA VAL A 318 5.52 -0.82 -0.10
C VAL A 318 4.78 -1.52 -1.23
N ALA A 319 3.79 -0.86 -1.79
CA ALA A 319 2.95 -1.37 -2.87
C ALA A 319 3.34 -0.69 -4.19
N ILE A 320 3.71 -1.47 -5.20
CA ILE A 320 4.23 -0.96 -6.46
C ILE A 320 3.43 -1.56 -7.62
N GLU A 321 2.84 -0.71 -8.45
CA GLU A 321 2.16 -1.14 -9.67
C GLU A 321 3.17 -1.25 -10.82
N GLU A 322 3.16 -2.41 -11.48
CA GLU A 322 3.93 -2.68 -12.70
C GLU A 322 5.39 -2.18 -12.64
N PRO A 323 6.19 -2.64 -11.65
CA PRO A 323 7.56 -2.17 -11.48
C PRO A 323 8.46 -2.46 -12.67
N GLU A 324 8.09 -3.44 -13.49
CA GLU A 324 8.78 -3.87 -14.72
C GLU A 324 8.59 -2.94 -15.91
N ALA A 325 7.68 -1.98 -15.83
CA ALA A 325 7.30 -1.17 -16.98
C ALA A 325 8.54 -0.56 -17.67
N TYR A 326 8.66 -0.83 -18.98
CA TYR A 326 9.76 -0.37 -19.84
C TYR A 326 11.17 -0.89 -19.47
N LEU A 327 11.29 -1.91 -18.60
CA LEU A 327 12.57 -2.55 -18.30
C LEU A 327 12.84 -3.74 -19.23
N HIS A 328 14.12 -3.89 -19.59
CA HIS A 328 14.56 -5.10 -20.30
C HIS A 328 14.39 -6.36 -19.42
N PRO A 329 14.05 -7.54 -19.95
CA PRO A 329 13.85 -8.77 -19.18
C PRO A 329 14.92 -9.07 -18.13
N ARG A 330 16.19 -8.87 -18.45
CA ARG A 330 17.27 -9.05 -17.49
C ARG A 330 17.18 -8.11 -16.30
N ALA A 331 16.75 -6.86 -16.51
CA ALA A 331 16.55 -5.89 -15.44
C ALA A 331 15.32 -6.22 -14.60
N GLN A 332 14.26 -6.76 -15.22
CA GLN A 332 13.08 -7.25 -14.51
C GLN A 332 13.44 -8.40 -13.55
N ALA A 333 14.27 -9.34 -14.01
CA ALA A 333 14.78 -10.42 -13.15
C ALA A 333 15.63 -9.90 -11.97
N ALA A 334 16.54 -8.95 -12.24
CA ALA A 334 17.37 -8.33 -11.18
C ALA A 334 16.55 -7.49 -10.20
N LEU A 335 15.44 -6.89 -10.65
CA LEU A 335 14.51 -6.15 -9.80
C LEU A 335 13.83 -7.08 -8.77
N ALA A 336 13.51 -8.32 -9.15
CA ALA A 336 13.00 -9.31 -8.21
C ALA A 336 13.99 -9.59 -7.06
N ASP A 337 15.28 -9.67 -7.35
CA ASP A 337 16.31 -9.84 -6.31
C ASP A 337 16.37 -8.64 -5.36
N THR A 338 16.15 -7.43 -5.89
CA THR A 338 16.06 -6.21 -5.07
C THR A 338 14.85 -6.25 -4.13
N PHE A 339 13.68 -6.73 -4.59
CA PHE A 339 12.52 -6.91 -3.71
C PHE A 339 12.78 -7.93 -2.60
N VAL A 340 13.46 -9.02 -2.90
CA VAL A 340 13.87 -10.02 -1.90
C VAL A 340 14.79 -9.39 -0.85
N GLU A 341 15.74 -8.57 -1.27
CA GLU A 341 16.65 -7.85 -0.36
C GLU A 341 15.87 -6.94 0.61
N PHE A 342 14.98 -6.08 0.11
CA PHE A 342 14.18 -5.19 0.94
C PHE A 342 13.23 -5.94 1.87
N ALA A 343 12.67 -7.05 1.42
CA ALA A 343 11.74 -7.84 2.22
C ALA A 343 12.43 -8.62 3.35
N LEU A 344 13.59 -9.20 3.09
CA LEU A 344 14.26 -10.07 4.05
C LEU A 344 15.25 -9.32 4.94
N ASN A 345 16.08 -8.44 4.38
CA ASN A 345 17.14 -7.76 5.11
C ASN A 345 16.67 -6.47 5.78
N GLU A 346 15.72 -5.76 5.15
CA GLU A 346 15.20 -4.51 5.67
C GLU A 346 13.79 -4.66 6.27
N HIS A 347 13.26 -5.88 6.30
CA HIS A 347 11.96 -6.24 6.91
C HIS A 347 10.80 -5.38 6.41
N LYS A 348 10.79 -5.01 5.14
CA LYS A 348 9.67 -4.31 4.48
C LYS A 348 8.70 -5.33 3.92
N GLN A 349 7.41 -5.00 3.89
CA GLN A 349 6.41 -5.82 3.22
C GLN A 349 6.20 -5.28 1.81
N VAL A 350 6.56 -6.05 0.79
CA VAL A 350 6.50 -5.63 -0.62
C VAL A 350 5.28 -6.25 -1.28
N MET A 351 4.43 -5.45 -1.90
CA MET A 351 3.29 -5.91 -2.69
C MET A 351 3.39 -5.37 -4.11
N LEU A 352 3.26 -6.24 -5.10
CA LEU A 352 3.45 -5.91 -6.51
C LEU A 352 2.22 -6.27 -7.31
N THR A 353 1.82 -5.40 -8.25
CA THR A 353 1.05 -5.85 -9.42
C THR A 353 2.02 -6.04 -10.56
N THR A 354 1.92 -7.12 -11.32
CA THR A 354 2.84 -7.36 -12.43
C THR A 354 2.22 -8.18 -13.56
N HIS A 355 2.70 -7.92 -14.76
CA HIS A 355 2.51 -8.75 -15.95
C HIS A 355 3.82 -9.44 -16.36
N SER A 356 4.90 -9.27 -15.58
CA SER A 356 6.21 -9.81 -15.91
C SER A 356 6.37 -11.26 -15.45
N GLU A 357 6.50 -12.15 -16.41
CA GLU A 357 6.94 -13.52 -16.15
C GLU A 357 8.35 -13.55 -15.54
N HIS A 358 9.22 -12.64 -15.95
CA HIS A 358 10.60 -12.57 -15.47
C HIS A 358 10.70 -12.25 -13.99
N ILE A 359 9.88 -11.32 -13.47
CA ILE A 359 9.80 -11.05 -12.03
C ILE A 359 9.29 -12.28 -11.29
N LEU A 360 8.16 -12.83 -11.74
CA LEU A 360 7.55 -13.99 -11.07
C LEU A 360 8.50 -15.20 -11.09
N MET A 361 9.09 -15.54 -12.23
CA MET A 361 10.02 -16.66 -12.34
C MET A 361 11.28 -16.46 -11.51
N SER A 362 11.78 -15.23 -11.36
CA SER A 362 12.93 -14.92 -10.51
C SER A 362 12.61 -15.10 -9.02
N LEU A 363 11.41 -14.69 -8.58
CA LEU A 363 10.95 -14.92 -7.21
C LEU A 363 10.76 -16.41 -6.92
N LEU A 364 10.13 -17.16 -7.83
CA LEU A 364 9.99 -18.62 -7.72
C LEU A 364 11.35 -19.33 -7.71
N GLY A 365 12.29 -18.89 -8.56
CA GLY A 365 13.68 -19.34 -8.55
C GLY A 365 14.40 -19.01 -7.22
N GLY A 366 14.04 -17.91 -6.59
CA GLY A 366 14.49 -17.57 -5.23
C GLY A 366 14.01 -18.59 -4.19
N VAL A 367 12.76 -19.08 -4.31
CA VAL A 367 12.24 -20.17 -3.45
C VAL A 367 12.97 -21.48 -3.76
N ALA A 368 13.08 -21.84 -5.03
CA ALA A 368 13.77 -23.07 -5.45
C ALA A 368 15.24 -23.16 -4.99
N SER A 369 15.92 -22.01 -4.87
CA SER A 369 17.29 -21.88 -4.38
C SER A 369 17.41 -21.64 -2.88
N SER A 370 16.30 -21.70 -2.14
CA SER A 370 16.22 -21.46 -0.68
C SER A 370 16.70 -20.07 -0.24
N ARG A 371 16.74 -19.08 -1.16
CA ARG A 371 16.96 -17.66 -0.82
C ARG A 371 15.70 -17.05 -0.22
N LEU A 372 14.54 -17.55 -0.56
CA LEU A 372 13.24 -17.14 -0.09
C LEU A 372 12.49 -18.39 0.40
N GLN A 373 11.80 -18.32 1.54
CA GLN A 373 10.96 -19.42 1.97
C GLN A 373 9.60 -19.36 1.24
N PRO A 374 8.92 -20.49 1.02
CA PRO A 374 7.60 -20.51 0.39
C PRO A 374 6.58 -19.59 1.10
N GLU A 375 6.66 -19.50 2.41
CA GLU A 375 5.79 -18.67 3.26
C GLU A 375 6.07 -17.17 3.09
N ASP A 376 7.25 -16.80 2.66
CA ASP A 376 7.64 -15.41 2.41
C ASP A 376 7.07 -14.86 1.11
N LEU A 377 6.57 -15.75 0.22
CA LEU A 377 6.02 -15.40 -1.08
C LEU A 377 4.53 -15.77 -1.17
N ALA A 378 3.68 -14.78 -1.38
CA ALA A 378 2.28 -14.98 -1.73
C ALA A 378 2.04 -14.59 -3.19
N VAL A 379 1.46 -15.47 -3.97
CA VAL A 379 1.07 -15.20 -5.36
C VAL A 379 -0.45 -15.28 -5.45
N TYR A 380 -1.09 -14.23 -5.96
CA TYR A 380 -2.52 -14.17 -6.20
C TYR A 380 -2.79 -13.94 -7.68
N GLU A 381 -3.63 -14.78 -8.24
CA GLU A 381 -4.20 -14.59 -9.56
C GLU A 381 -5.56 -13.91 -9.44
N LEU A 382 -5.69 -12.76 -10.10
CA LEU A 382 -6.95 -12.03 -10.21
C LEU A 382 -7.57 -12.28 -11.58
N TYR A 383 -8.83 -12.67 -11.57
CA TYR A 383 -9.57 -13.00 -12.78
C TYR A 383 -11.00 -12.44 -12.72
N ARG A 384 -11.67 -12.43 -13.88
CA ARG A 384 -13.04 -11.94 -13.99
C ARG A 384 -14.03 -13.11 -14.06
N GLU A 385 -15.11 -12.99 -13.28
CA GLU A 385 -16.31 -13.80 -13.39
C GLU A 385 -17.49 -12.88 -13.75
N GLY A 386 -17.74 -12.70 -15.06
CA GLY A 386 -18.70 -11.71 -15.54
C GLY A 386 -18.24 -10.28 -15.20
N ASP A 387 -19.07 -9.53 -14.47
CA ASP A 387 -18.77 -8.16 -14.05
C ASP A 387 -17.97 -8.08 -12.75
N THR A 388 -17.72 -9.20 -12.11
CA THR A 388 -17.05 -9.27 -10.80
C THR A 388 -15.61 -9.76 -10.94
N ALA A 389 -14.71 -9.24 -10.10
CA ALA A 389 -13.36 -9.75 -9.97
C ALA A 389 -13.23 -10.70 -8.76
N ARG A 390 -12.41 -11.73 -8.92
CA ARG A 390 -12.06 -12.71 -7.90
C ARG A 390 -10.54 -12.78 -7.75
N ALA A 391 -10.10 -13.26 -6.60
CA ALA A 391 -8.69 -13.51 -6.33
C ALA A 391 -8.51 -14.95 -5.85
N LYS A 392 -7.54 -15.64 -6.43
CA LYS A 392 -7.15 -17.00 -6.05
C LYS A 392 -5.69 -16.98 -5.58
N ARG A 393 -5.43 -17.44 -4.37
CA ARG A 393 -4.07 -17.67 -3.92
C ARG A 393 -3.51 -18.91 -4.59
N LEU A 394 -2.34 -18.77 -5.20
CA LEU A 394 -1.62 -19.88 -5.83
C LEU A 394 -0.62 -20.45 -4.82
N ALA A 395 -0.70 -21.74 -4.57
CA ALA A 395 0.22 -22.39 -3.62
C ALA A 395 1.60 -22.56 -4.28
N VAL A 396 2.63 -22.04 -3.61
CA VAL A 396 4.03 -22.18 -4.00
C VAL A 396 4.66 -23.25 -3.12
N ASN A 397 5.22 -24.31 -3.72
CA ASN A 397 5.91 -25.35 -2.97
C ASN A 397 7.39 -25.01 -2.72
N GLN A 398 8.08 -25.83 -1.93
CA GLN A 398 9.50 -25.64 -1.60
C GLN A 398 10.46 -25.67 -2.80
N TYR A 399 10.01 -26.14 -3.96
CA TYR A 399 10.78 -26.17 -5.21
C TYR A 399 10.49 -24.94 -6.10
N GLY A 400 9.76 -23.96 -5.58
CA GLY A 400 9.38 -22.77 -6.35
C GLY A 400 8.37 -23.05 -7.44
N GLN A 401 7.59 -24.13 -7.35
CA GLN A 401 6.57 -24.48 -8.32
C GLN A 401 5.21 -24.04 -7.81
N ILE A 402 4.38 -23.54 -8.73
CA ILE A 402 2.98 -23.22 -8.47
C ILE A 402 2.13 -24.44 -8.74
N GLU A 403 1.38 -24.88 -7.73
CA GLU A 403 0.45 -26.00 -7.87
C GLU A 403 -0.70 -25.66 -8.85
N GLY A 404 -0.90 -26.52 -9.84
CA GLY A 404 -1.88 -26.29 -10.92
C GLY A 404 -1.36 -25.50 -12.11
N GLY A 405 -0.12 -24.97 -12.01
CA GLY A 405 0.54 -24.21 -13.11
C GLY A 405 0.03 -22.78 -13.23
N LEU A 406 0.54 -22.07 -14.22
CA LEU A 406 0.22 -20.67 -14.56
C LEU A 406 -0.44 -20.60 -15.95
N ARG A 407 -1.44 -21.42 -16.22
CA ARG A 407 -2.00 -21.59 -17.56
C ARG A 407 -2.43 -20.26 -18.19
N GLU A 408 -3.23 -19.47 -17.48
CA GLU A 408 -3.74 -18.21 -18.05
C GLU A 408 -2.68 -17.09 -18.14
N PHE A 409 -1.62 -17.17 -17.34
CA PHE A 409 -0.55 -16.17 -17.34
C PHE A 409 0.52 -16.43 -18.42
N MET A 410 0.77 -17.74 -18.77
CA MET A 410 1.79 -18.15 -19.72
C MET A 410 1.21 -18.81 -21.01
N GLU A 411 -0.10 -18.81 -21.19
CA GLU A 411 -0.79 -19.59 -22.21
C GLU A 411 -0.36 -19.21 -23.64
N VAL A 412 -0.18 -17.91 -23.89
CA VAL A 412 0.18 -17.39 -25.21
C VAL A 412 1.58 -17.84 -25.64
N ASP A 413 2.54 -17.91 -24.71
CA ASP A 413 3.93 -18.27 -25.04
C ASP A 413 4.09 -19.77 -25.23
N ILE A 414 3.39 -20.59 -24.43
CA ILE A 414 3.40 -22.05 -24.58
C ILE A 414 2.76 -22.47 -25.89
N GLU A 415 1.64 -21.86 -26.28
CA GLU A 415 0.94 -22.15 -27.52
C GLU A 415 1.80 -21.78 -28.74
N LYS A 416 2.39 -20.57 -28.75
CA LYS A 416 3.28 -20.13 -29.84
C LYS A 416 4.57 -20.91 -29.90
N VAL A 417 5.17 -21.30 -28.77
CA VAL A 417 6.34 -22.20 -28.79
C VAL A 417 5.96 -23.56 -29.30
N GLY A 418 4.78 -24.09 -28.93
CA GLY A 418 4.23 -25.33 -29.48
C GLY A 418 4.04 -25.27 -31.00
N GLU A 419 3.47 -24.19 -31.54
CA GLU A 419 3.32 -23.95 -32.96
C GLU A 419 4.68 -23.84 -33.67
N LEU A 420 5.65 -23.14 -33.10
CA LEU A 420 6.99 -22.98 -33.64
C LEU A 420 7.73 -24.34 -33.71
N VAL A 421 7.61 -25.13 -32.65
CA VAL A 421 8.20 -26.48 -32.61
C VAL A 421 7.51 -27.37 -33.64
N ALA A 422 6.17 -27.36 -33.69
CA ALA A 422 5.41 -28.16 -34.67
C ALA A 422 5.73 -27.78 -36.14
N SER A 423 6.03 -26.50 -36.40
CA SER A 423 6.41 -26.00 -37.72
C SER A 423 7.78 -26.50 -38.21
N ARG A 424 8.68 -26.88 -37.28
CA ARG A 424 10.01 -27.44 -37.61
C ARG A 424 9.99 -28.93 -37.97
N PHE A 425 8.90 -29.61 -37.66
CA PHE A 425 8.74 -31.05 -37.98
C PHE A 425 7.77 -31.28 -39.13
N ARG A 426 7.35 -30.27 -39.86
CA ARG A 426 6.71 -30.31 -41.18
C ARG A 426 7.73 -29.92 -42.25
#